data_391e639888a57d2197b83b3e9b600dc1
#
_entry.id   391e639888a57d2197b83b3e9b600dc1
#
_cell.length_a   1.000
_cell.length_b   1.000
_cell.length_c   1.000
_cell.angle_alpha   90.00
_cell.angle_beta   90.00
_cell.angle_gamma   90.00
#
_symmetry.space_group_name_H-M   'P 1'
#
loop_
_entity.id
_entity.type
_entity.pdbx_description
1 polymer ?
#
loop_
_entity_poly.entity_id
_entity_poly.type
_entity_poly.pdbx_seq_one_letter_code
_entity_poly.pdbx_strand_id
1 'polypeptide(L)'
;MRGVVLCVVTALGINAIAAAEPASASMAAANQSYKPAAAADQPSRPAIVSVLPTRGQVVGVAHPVVLTFSAPVADKRAAERALDIKSVPAMVGKFEWLDNNVVHWVPDRYWPAHSTVALSVGGLSTNFVTGPAVLGVASISDHTFTVSIDGIDAGPPSELPAPHHRPHWGEPGVFPASMGSPDYPTPVGTYTVLSKERSVVMDSSSVGIPVDAPDGYLVAVDYAVRITRRGLFVHSAPWAVNSLGYENVSHGCVGLSTEDAEWYFNTVNVGDPVIVQENSIEVPRAVSG
;
A
#
# COMPACT_ATOMS: atom_id res chain seq x y z
N MET A 1 51.95 -26.74 -20.87
CA MET A 1 52.03 -27.10 -22.29
C MET A 1 51.10 -26.17 -23.01
N ARG A 2 51.58 -25.07 -23.56
CA ARG A 2 52.03 -24.86 -24.96
C ARG A 2 50.90 -25.28 -25.93
N GLY A 3 50.26 -24.47 -26.76
CA GLY A 3 50.92 -23.52 -27.61
C GLY A 3 49.96 -22.51 -28.28
N VAL A 4 50.57 -21.43 -28.52
CA VAL A 4 50.26 -20.31 -29.40
C VAL A 4 50.45 -20.73 -30.86
N VAL A 5 49.57 -20.27 -31.76
CA VAL A 5 49.94 -19.99 -33.16
C VAL A 5 49.25 -18.75 -33.67
N LEU A 6 50.07 -17.86 -34.03
CA LEU A 6 50.02 -16.61 -34.73
C LEU A 6 50.30 -16.89 -36.23
N CYS A 7 49.71 -16.15 -37.19
CA CYS A 7 50.29 -15.74 -38.48
C CYS A 7 49.21 -15.00 -39.29
N VAL A 8 49.38 -13.77 -39.60
CA VAL A 8 50.26 -12.92 -40.43
C VAL A 8 49.66 -12.67 -41.85
N VAL A 9 49.24 -11.45 -42.03
CA VAL A 9 49.47 -10.42 -43.07
C VAL A 9 49.81 -10.88 -44.51
N THR A 10 49.12 -10.28 -45.48
CA THR A 10 49.82 -9.65 -46.63
C THR A 10 48.93 -8.61 -47.31
N ALA A 11 49.62 -7.54 -47.73
CA ALA A 11 49.16 -6.34 -48.38
C ALA A 11 49.42 -6.39 -49.90
N LEU A 12 49.00 -5.32 -50.56
CA LEU A 12 49.44 -4.73 -51.83
C LEU A 12 48.61 -4.98 -53.10
N GLY A 13 48.28 -3.84 -53.70
CA GLY A 13 47.88 -3.72 -55.10
C GLY A 13 47.34 -2.34 -55.42
N ILE A 14 48.28 -1.40 -55.68
CA ILE A 14 48.04 -0.06 -56.23
C ILE A 14 47.77 -0.19 -57.75
N ASN A 15 46.81 0.54 -58.30
CA ASN A 15 46.94 1.10 -59.63
C ASN A 15 46.07 2.36 -59.82
N ALA A 16 46.71 3.47 -60.11
CA ALA A 16 46.19 4.73 -60.52
C ALA A 16 46.22 4.82 -62.02
N ILE A 17 45.21 5.37 -62.65
CA ILE A 17 45.30 6.05 -63.98
C ILE A 17 44.19 7.13 -64.07
N ALA A 18 44.64 8.33 -64.14
CA ALA A 18 44.46 9.58 -64.88
C ALA A 18 43.07 9.95 -65.44
N ALA A 19 42.67 11.08 -65.08
CA ALA A 19 42.27 12.34 -65.72
C ALA A 19 41.39 12.33 -66.95
N ALA A 20 40.23 13.00 -66.82
CA ALA A 20 39.69 13.95 -67.82
C ALA A 20 38.65 14.85 -67.17
N GLU A 21 38.91 16.14 -66.99
CA GLU A 21 37.96 17.22 -67.07
C GLU A 21 37.64 17.55 -68.52
N PRO A 22 36.51 18.15 -68.97
CA PRO A 22 35.91 19.37 -68.44
C PRO A 22 34.37 19.46 -68.59
N ALA A 23 33.78 20.39 -67.96
CA ALA A 23 32.87 21.40 -68.48
C ALA A 23 31.96 21.99 -67.40
N SER A 24 32.18 23.26 -67.22
CA SER A 24 31.35 24.16 -66.36
C SER A 24 29.91 24.23 -66.87
N ALA A 25 28.96 23.92 -65.98
CA ALA A 25 27.61 24.41 -66.08
C ALA A 25 27.19 24.97 -64.71
N SER A 26 27.26 26.29 -64.66
CA SER A 26 26.67 27.07 -63.54
C SER A 26 25.14 26.89 -63.58
N MET A 27 24.61 26.22 -62.54
CA MET A 27 23.23 26.33 -62.24
C MET A 27 23.14 26.75 -60.76
N ALA A 28 22.69 27.98 -60.53
CA ALA A 28 22.32 28.52 -59.24
C ALA A 28 21.18 27.66 -58.66
N ALA A 29 21.52 26.74 -57.82
CA ALA A 29 20.53 26.07 -56.99
C ALA A 29 20.19 26.95 -55.79
N ALA A 30 18.95 27.38 -55.76
CA ALA A 30 18.36 28.12 -54.66
C ALA A 30 18.56 27.31 -53.35
N ASN A 31 19.32 27.87 -52.44
CA ASN A 31 19.55 27.34 -51.10
C ASN A 31 18.25 27.54 -50.28
N GLN A 32 17.27 26.65 -50.44
CA GLN A 32 16.17 26.53 -49.48
C GLN A 32 16.73 25.91 -48.21
N SER A 33 17.03 26.77 -47.24
CA SER A 33 17.30 26.36 -45.89
C SER A 33 16.10 25.57 -45.38
N TYR A 34 16.19 24.24 -45.43
CA TYR A 34 15.27 23.37 -44.70
C TYR A 34 15.49 23.59 -43.21
N LYS A 35 14.65 24.46 -42.64
CA LYS A 35 14.57 24.60 -41.19
C LYS A 35 13.84 23.35 -40.69
N PRO A 36 14.51 22.42 -40.00
CA PRO A 36 13.79 21.29 -39.43
C PRO A 36 12.71 21.88 -38.51
N ALA A 37 11.46 21.53 -38.77
CA ALA A 37 10.39 21.82 -37.85
C ALA A 37 10.85 21.28 -36.48
N ALA A 38 10.94 22.17 -35.49
CA ALA A 38 11.17 21.77 -34.11
C ALA A 38 10.16 20.67 -33.82
N ALA A 39 10.63 19.47 -33.52
CA ALA A 39 9.78 18.42 -33.01
C ALA A 39 8.99 19.03 -31.88
N ALA A 40 7.68 19.18 -32.04
CA ALA A 40 6.83 19.64 -30.98
C ALA A 40 7.10 18.73 -29.79
N ASP A 41 7.56 19.32 -28.70
CA ASP A 41 7.85 18.65 -27.45
C ASP A 41 6.53 18.01 -26.99
N GLN A 42 6.29 16.76 -27.42
CA GLN A 42 5.14 16.01 -26.96
C GLN A 42 5.35 15.85 -25.46
N PRO A 43 4.44 16.34 -24.60
CA PRO A 43 4.62 16.18 -23.17
C PRO A 43 4.84 14.69 -22.91
N SER A 44 6.05 14.36 -22.45
CA SER A 44 6.42 12.99 -22.15
C SER A 44 5.41 12.44 -21.14
N ARG A 45 4.77 11.31 -21.46
CA ARG A 45 3.83 10.67 -20.53
C ARG A 45 4.58 10.40 -19.23
N PRO A 46 4.00 10.75 -18.07
CA PRO A 46 4.64 10.45 -16.80
C PRO A 46 4.98 8.95 -16.70
N ALA A 47 6.25 8.65 -16.42
CA ALA A 47 6.70 7.27 -16.25
C ALA A 47 6.30 6.73 -14.87
N ILE A 48 6.06 5.42 -14.76
CA ILE A 48 5.91 4.75 -13.46
C ILE A 48 7.30 4.71 -12.82
N VAL A 49 7.43 5.28 -11.62
CA VAL A 49 8.69 5.32 -10.85
C VAL A 49 8.67 4.36 -9.66
N SER A 50 7.48 3.93 -9.22
CA SER A 50 7.33 2.96 -8.14
C SER A 50 6.09 2.11 -8.34
N VAL A 51 6.22 0.83 -8.00
CA VAL A 51 5.13 -0.14 -7.89
C VAL A 51 5.24 -0.82 -6.53
N LEU A 52 4.17 -0.74 -5.73
CA LEU A 52 4.04 -1.50 -4.50
C LEU A 52 2.90 -2.53 -4.66
N PRO A 53 3.01 -3.72 -4.05
CA PRO A 53 4.16 -4.22 -3.29
C PRO A 53 5.41 -4.38 -4.16
N THR A 54 6.59 -4.21 -3.56
CA THR A 54 7.85 -4.46 -4.25
C THR A 54 8.06 -5.95 -4.49
N ARG A 55 8.97 -6.29 -5.40
CA ARG A 55 9.25 -7.70 -5.75
C ARG A 55 9.58 -8.52 -4.51
N GLY A 56 8.85 -9.62 -4.31
CA GLY A 56 9.03 -10.56 -3.20
C GLY A 56 8.58 -10.04 -1.84
N GLN A 57 8.04 -8.82 -1.77
CA GLN A 57 7.52 -8.28 -0.50
C GLN A 57 6.36 -9.13 0.01
N VAL A 58 6.36 -9.41 1.32
CA VAL A 58 5.22 -10.04 1.99
C VAL A 58 4.27 -8.94 2.46
N VAL A 59 2.99 -9.08 2.12
CA VAL A 59 1.94 -8.12 2.45
C VAL A 59 0.66 -8.82 2.90
N GLY A 60 -0.25 -8.06 3.49
CA GLY A 60 -1.60 -8.54 3.83
C GLY A 60 -2.49 -8.74 2.61
N VAL A 61 -3.54 -9.52 2.81
CA VAL A 61 -4.43 -9.97 1.72
C VAL A 61 -5.28 -8.87 1.07
N ALA A 62 -5.41 -7.71 1.68
CA ALA A 62 -6.15 -6.55 1.14
C ALA A 62 -5.21 -5.47 0.57
N HIS A 63 -3.91 -5.74 0.40
CA HIS A 63 -2.97 -4.74 -0.08
C HIS A 63 -3.29 -4.31 -1.51
N PRO A 64 -3.51 -3.00 -1.77
CA PRO A 64 -3.71 -2.50 -3.13
C PRO A 64 -2.39 -2.53 -3.91
N VAL A 65 -2.48 -2.56 -5.24
CA VAL A 65 -1.31 -2.24 -6.07
C VAL A 65 -1.18 -0.72 -6.14
N VAL A 66 -0.09 -0.17 -5.63
CA VAL A 66 0.15 1.29 -5.58
C VAL A 66 1.15 1.68 -6.66
N LEU A 67 0.77 2.62 -7.50
CA LEU A 67 1.59 3.12 -8.59
C LEU A 67 1.89 4.60 -8.36
N THR A 68 3.17 4.94 -8.43
CA THR A 68 3.62 6.34 -8.37
C THR A 68 4.20 6.72 -9.71
N PHE A 69 3.77 7.86 -10.25
CA PHE A 69 4.26 8.45 -11.49
C PHE A 69 5.30 9.54 -11.20
N SER A 70 6.20 9.74 -12.14
CA SER A 70 7.28 10.75 -12.07
C SER A 70 6.79 12.21 -12.06
N ALA A 71 5.53 12.43 -12.50
CA ALA A 71 4.90 13.74 -12.57
C ALA A 71 3.37 13.60 -12.49
N PRO A 72 2.62 14.68 -12.23
CA PRO A 72 1.17 14.68 -12.26
C PRO A 72 0.61 14.16 -13.60
N VAL A 73 -0.38 13.27 -13.51
CA VAL A 73 -1.06 12.66 -14.66
C VAL A 73 -2.25 13.53 -15.05
N ALA A 74 -2.19 14.15 -16.22
CA ALA A 74 -3.25 15.04 -16.71
C ALA A 74 -4.52 14.28 -17.14
N ASP A 75 -4.36 13.16 -17.87
CA ASP A 75 -5.47 12.29 -18.28
C ASP A 75 -5.41 10.96 -17.52
N LYS A 76 -6.08 10.93 -16.36
CA LYS A 76 -6.15 9.77 -15.48
C LYS A 76 -6.77 8.55 -16.19
N ARG A 77 -7.83 8.75 -17.01
CA ARG A 77 -8.49 7.65 -17.72
C ARG A 77 -7.61 7.03 -18.81
N ALA A 78 -6.83 7.86 -19.52
CA ALA A 78 -5.87 7.34 -20.51
C ALA A 78 -4.74 6.56 -19.81
N ALA A 79 -4.28 7.03 -18.64
CA ALA A 79 -3.29 6.32 -17.84
C ALA A 79 -3.82 4.96 -17.35
N GLU A 80 -5.02 4.91 -16.77
CA GLU A 80 -5.66 3.68 -16.32
C GLU A 80 -5.76 2.62 -17.45
N ARG A 81 -6.17 3.03 -18.65
CA ARG A 81 -6.22 2.12 -19.80
C ARG A 81 -4.83 1.62 -20.22
N ALA A 82 -3.80 2.45 -20.07
CA ALA A 82 -2.43 2.10 -20.43
C ALA A 82 -1.75 1.19 -19.41
N LEU A 83 -2.22 1.19 -18.15
CA LEU A 83 -1.66 0.36 -17.08
C LEU A 83 -1.93 -1.13 -17.33
N ASP A 84 -3.06 -1.52 -17.93
CA ASP A 84 -3.41 -2.90 -18.29
C ASP A 84 -2.98 -3.91 -17.22
N ILE A 85 -3.52 -3.75 -15.99
CA ILE A 85 -3.11 -4.55 -14.84
C ILE A 85 -3.63 -5.98 -15.00
N LYS A 86 -2.71 -6.94 -14.94
CA LYS A 86 -2.99 -8.38 -14.96
C LYS A 86 -2.30 -9.06 -13.80
N SER A 87 -2.98 -9.99 -13.16
CA SER A 87 -2.43 -10.76 -12.04
C SER A 87 -2.68 -12.27 -12.19
N VAL A 88 -1.84 -13.06 -11.52
CA VAL A 88 -2.04 -14.49 -11.34
C VAL A 88 -1.87 -14.77 -9.84
N PRO A 89 -2.94 -15.21 -9.13
CA PRO A 89 -4.31 -15.48 -9.63
C PRO A 89 -4.97 -14.24 -10.27
N ALA A 90 -5.85 -14.48 -11.26
CA ALA A 90 -6.53 -13.40 -11.95
C ALA A 90 -7.50 -12.66 -11.01
N MET A 91 -7.36 -11.34 -10.97
CA MET A 91 -8.21 -10.45 -10.17
C MET A 91 -8.77 -9.35 -11.05
N VAL A 92 -9.97 -8.90 -10.70
CA VAL A 92 -10.58 -7.67 -11.21
C VAL A 92 -10.46 -6.61 -10.12
N GLY A 93 -10.37 -5.36 -10.49
CA GLY A 93 -10.23 -4.28 -9.52
C GLY A 93 -10.55 -2.92 -10.13
N LYS A 94 -10.50 -1.89 -9.31
CA LYS A 94 -10.79 -0.51 -9.65
C LYS A 94 -9.60 0.40 -9.33
N PHE A 95 -9.49 1.51 -10.06
CA PHE A 95 -8.50 2.55 -9.78
C PHE A 95 -9.05 3.60 -8.82
N GLU A 96 -8.26 3.95 -7.82
CA GLU A 96 -8.54 5.01 -6.85
C GLU A 96 -7.35 5.97 -6.81
N TRP A 97 -7.51 7.18 -7.35
CA TRP A 97 -6.49 8.21 -7.34
C TRP A 97 -6.44 8.90 -5.99
N LEU A 98 -5.29 8.82 -5.33
CA LEU A 98 -5.07 9.48 -4.05
C LEU A 98 -4.66 10.93 -4.23
N ASP A 99 -3.92 11.20 -5.31
CA ASP A 99 -3.55 12.55 -5.75
C ASP A 99 -3.32 12.56 -7.28
N ASN A 100 -2.54 13.51 -7.78
CA ASN A 100 -2.33 13.66 -9.22
C ASN A 100 -1.25 12.73 -9.79
N ASN A 101 -0.44 12.08 -8.95
CA ASN A 101 0.64 11.19 -9.39
C ASN A 101 0.68 9.84 -8.65
N VAL A 102 -0.28 9.57 -7.76
CA VAL A 102 -0.39 8.28 -7.05
C VAL A 102 -1.77 7.68 -7.26
N VAL A 103 -1.80 6.46 -7.77
CA VAL A 103 -3.03 5.69 -7.96
C VAL A 103 -2.92 4.33 -7.29
N HIS A 104 -3.98 3.92 -6.63
CA HIS A 104 -4.20 2.58 -6.15
C HIS A 104 -5.02 1.80 -7.15
N TRP A 105 -4.64 0.58 -7.44
CA TRP A 105 -5.52 -0.42 -8.03
C TRP A 105 -5.94 -1.36 -6.91
N VAL A 106 -7.23 -1.32 -6.57
CA VAL A 106 -7.83 -2.06 -5.46
C VAL A 106 -8.57 -3.25 -6.05
N PRO A 107 -8.15 -4.49 -5.73
CA PRO A 107 -8.87 -5.68 -6.19
C PRO A 107 -10.26 -5.76 -5.54
N ASP A 108 -11.24 -6.32 -6.27
CA ASP A 108 -12.64 -6.43 -5.83
C ASP A 108 -12.82 -7.45 -4.69
N ARG A 109 -11.84 -8.30 -4.48
CA ARG A 109 -11.77 -9.27 -3.38
C ARG A 109 -10.35 -9.35 -2.84
N TYR A 110 -10.18 -9.91 -1.68
CA TYR A 110 -8.85 -10.12 -1.10
C TYR A 110 -8.01 -11.08 -1.95
N TRP A 111 -6.71 -10.86 -1.97
CA TRP A 111 -5.75 -11.81 -2.52
C TRP A 111 -5.85 -13.12 -1.75
N PRO A 112 -5.65 -14.29 -2.39
CA PRO A 112 -5.52 -15.54 -1.66
C PRO A 112 -4.38 -15.45 -0.64
N ALA A 113 -4.61 -15.92 0.58
CA ALA A 113 -3.56 -16.02 1.60
C ALA A 113 -2.45 -16.99 1.18
N HIS A 114 -1.25 -16.85 1.76
CA HIS A 114 -0.10 -17.75 1.54
C HIS A 114 0.28 -17.96 0.07
N SER A 115 0.08 -16.95 -0.75
CA SER A 115 0.20 -17.07 -2.20
C SER A 115 1.27 -16.14 -2.77
N THR A 116 1.91 -16.59 -3.86
CA THR A 116 2.69 -15.70 -4.70
C THR A 116 1.80 -15.12 -5.78
N VAL A 117 1.69 -13.80 -5.83
CA VAL A 117 0.94 -13.08 -6.84
C VAL A 117 1.90 -12.58 -7.90
N ALA A 118 1.78 -13.09 -9.12
CA ALA A 118 2.47 -12.49 -10.27
C ALA A 118 1.64 -11.32 -10.80
N LEU A 119 2.31 -10.21 -11.11
CA LEU A 119 1.68 -8.95 -11.52
C LEU A 119 2.35 -8.39 -12.78
N SER A 120 1.54 -7.97 -13.75
CA SER A 120 1.94 -7.18 -14.90
C SER A 120 1.22 -5.83 -14.87
N VAL A 121 1.98 -4.75 -14.97
CA VAL A 121 1.48 -3.37 -14.92
C VAL A 121 2.17 -2.54 -15.97
N GLY A 122 1.46 -2.04 -16.97
CA GLY A 122 2.03 -1.19 -18.01
C GLY A 122 3.22 -1.84 -18.73
N GLY A 123 3.23 -3.16 -18.86
CA GLY A 123 4.35 -3.93 -19.44
C GLY A 123 5.47 -4.27 -18.47
N LEU A 124 5.45 -3.78 -17.23
CA LEU A 124 6.38 -4.19 -16.16
C LEU A 124 5.88 -5.47 -15.52
N SER A 125 6.77 -6.44 -15.31
CA SER A 125 6.45 -7.68 -14.59
C SER A 125 7.11 -7.69 -13.22
N THR A 126 6.32 -8.00 -12.18
CA THR A 126 6.77 -8.15 -10.80
C THR A 126 6.01 -9.27 -10.12
N ASN A 127 6.32 -9.56 -8.86
CA ASN A 127 5.56 -10.44 -8.00
C ASN A 127 5.66 -9.98 -6.55
N PHE A 128 4.71 -10.40 -5.74
CA PHE A 128 4.74 -10.23 -4.30
C PHE A 128 4.15 -11.48 -3.63
N VAL A 129 4.24 -11.56 -2.31
CA VAL A 129 3.74 -12.68 -1.52
C VAL A 129 2.68 -12.18 -0.55
N THR A 130 1.57 -12.89 -0.44
CA THR A 130 0.60 -12.65 0.63
C THR A 130 0.93 -13.52 1.83
N GLY A 131 0.87 -12.92 3.01
CA GLY A 131 0.94 -13.64 4.28
C GLY A 131 -0.34 -14.41 4.59
N PRO A 132 -0.52 -14.85 5.84
CA PRO A 132 -1.81 -15.32 6.33
C PRO A 132 -2.87 -14.21 6.19
N ALA A 133 -4.15 -14.60 6.07
CA ALA A 133 -5.25 -13.63 6.08
C ALA A 133 -5.54 -13.20 7.53
N VAL A 134 -4.96 -12.09 7.96
CA VAL A 134 -5.21 -11.52 9.30
C VAL A 134 -6.34 -10.50 9.19
N LEU A 135 -7.46 -10.76 9.85
CA LEU A 135 -8.60 -9.85 9.90
C LEU A 135 -8.77 -9.31 11.33
N GLY A 136 -8.71 -7.99 11.49
CA GLY A 136 -9.09 -7.31 12.72
C GLY A 136 -10.51 -6.78 12.62
N VAL A 137 -11.34 -6.95 13.66
CA VAL A 137 -12.71 -6.43 13.72
C VAL A 137 -12.92 -5.69 15.04
N ALA A 138 -13.11 -4.37 14.95
CA ALA A 138 -13.50 -3.54 16.09
C ALA A 138 -15.03 -3.46 16.16
N SER A 139 -15.62 -3.91 17.28
CA SER A 139 -17.04 -3.78 17.57
C SER A 139 -17.25 -2.67 18.60
N ILE A 140 -17.84 -1.55 18.15
CA ILE A 140 -17.98 -0.33 18.97
C ILE A 140 -18.85 -0.58 20.19
N SER A 141 -20.03 -1.20 20.02
CA SER A 141 -20.96 -1.46 21.12
C SER A 141 -20.54 -2.58 22.06
N ASP A 142 -19.71 -3.51 21.57
CA ASP A 142 -19.21 -4.63 22.38
C ASP A 142 -17.90 -4.29 23.09
N HIS A 143 -17.29 -3.17 22.72
CA HIS A 143 -15.97 -2.73 23.23
C HIS A 143 -14.90 -3.81 23.06
N THR A 144 -14.89 -4.46 21.88
CA THR A 144 -13.96 -5.54 21.55
C THR A 144 -13.20 -5.28 20.26
N PHE A 145 -12.00 -5.82 20.19
CA PHE A 145 -11.25 -5.97 18.95
C PHE A 145 -10.94 -7.45 18.76
N THR A 146 -11.58 -8.07 17.76
CA THR A 146 -11.41 -9.50 17.49
C THR A 146 -10.43 -9.70 16.35
N VAL A 147 -9.54 -10.69 16.46
CA VAL A 147 -8.57 -11.03 15.43
C VAL A 147 -8.77 -12.48 15.00
N SER A 148 -8.84 -12.69 13.69
CA SER A 148 -8.79 -14.02 13.09
C SER A 148 -7.64 -14.13 12.11
N ILE A 149 -7.05 -15.35 12.04
CA ILE A 149 -6.01 -15.71 11.09
C ILE A 149 -6.54 -16.88 10.25
N ASP A 150 -6.57 -16.70 8.93
CA ASP A 150 -7.11 -17.69 7.99
C ASP A 150 -8.54 -18.16 8.35
N GLY A 151 -9.34 -17.22 8.89
CA GLY A 151 -10.73 -17.45 9.27
C GLY A 151 -10.94 -18.16 10.62
N ILE A 152 -9.89 -18.34 11.40
CA ILE A 152 -9.94 -18.89 12.76
C ILE A 152 -9.56 -17.82 13.76
N ASP A 153 -10.36 -17.63 14.81
CA ASP A 153 -10.05 -16.70 15.87
C ASP A 153 -8.71 -17.06 16.51
N ALA A 154 -7.83 -16.09 16.61
CA ALA A 154 -6.43 -16.32 16.96
C ALA A 154 -5.88 -15.19 17.83
N GLY A 155 -5.12 -15.56 18.82
CA GLY A 155 -4.43 -14.66 19.74
C GLY A 155 -4.39 -15.23 21.15
N PRO A 156 -3.62 -14.62 22.04
CA PRO A 156 -3.68 -14.97 23.45
C PRO A 156 -5.05 -14.58 24.02
N PRO A 157 -5.55 -15.26 25.07
CA PRO A 157 -6.61 -14.71 25.89
C PRO A 157 -6.11 -13.41 26.54
N SER A 158 -6.95 -12.37 26.54
CA SER A 158 -6.55 -11.12 27.20
C SER A 158 -6.38 -11.32 28.70
N GLU A 159 -5.36 -10.67 29.28
CA GLU A 159 -5.13 -10.69 30.73
C GLU A 159 -6.07 -9.76 31.51
N LEU A 160 -6.84 -8.92 30.81
CA LEU A 160 -7.79 -8.02 31.44
C LEU A 160 -9.02 -8.76 31.95
N PRO A 161 -9.55 -8.38 33.13
CA PRO A 161 -10.77 -8.99 33.66
C PRO A 161 -11.94 -8.79 32.70
N ALA A 162 -12.60 -9.90 32.36
CA ALA A 162 -13.76 -9.90 31.49
C ALA A 162 -15.06 -9.55 32.21
N PRO A 163 -15.91 -8.68 31.65
CA PRO A 163 -17.29 -8.58 32.11
C PRO A 163 -18.04 -9.85 31.72
N HIS A 164 -18.60 -10.55 32.69
CA HIS A 164 -19.30 -11.83 32.49
C HIS A 164 -20.50 -11.82 31.53
N HIS A 165 -20.94 -10.63 31.09
CA HIS A 165 -22.11 -10.45 30.23
C HIS A 165 -21.77 -10.17 28.76
N ARG A 166 -20.47 -10.20 28.38
CA ARG A 166 -20.04 -9.97 27.01
C ARG A 166 -19.84 -11.30 26.31
N PRO A 167 -20.42 -11.54 25.13
CA PRO A 167 -20.17 -12.74 24.36
C PRO A 167 -18.70 -12.81 23.95
N HIS A 168 -18.15 -14.02 23.89
CA HIS A 168 -16.79 -14.31 23.42
C HIS A 168 -15.63 -13.75 24.26
N TRP A 169 -15.91 -13.20 25.45
CA TRP A 169 -14.86 -12.74 26.36
C TRP A 169 -14.03 -13.89 26.94
N GLY A 170 -12.71 -13.70 26.98
CA GLY A 170 -11.77 -14.71 27.41
C GLY A 170 -11.48 -15.79 26.37
N GLU A 171 -12.09 -15.69 25.19
CA GLU A 171 -11.76 -16.54 24.05
C GLU A 171 -10.48 -16.04 23.35
N PRO A 172 -9.69 -16.92 22.76
CA PRO A 172 -8.51 -16.53 21.97
C PRO A 172 -8.89 -15.54 20.87
N GLY A 173 -8.10 -14.47 20.73
CA GLY A 173 -8.31 -13.47 19.68
C GLY A 173 -9.40 -12.45 19.96
N VAL A 174 -10.03 -12.45 21.13
CA VAL A 174 -10.99 -11.42 21.57
C VAL A 174 -10.34 -10.51 22.58
N PHE A 175 -9.99 -9.30 22.17
CA PHE A 175 -9.32 -8.30 23.00
C PHE A 175 -10.29 -7.24 23.48
N PRO A 176 -10.28 -6.90 24.79
CA PRO A 176 -10.96 -5.72 25.31
C PRO A 176 -10.44 -4.46 24.62
N ALA A 177 -11.33 -3.64 24.11
CA ALA A 177 -10.96 -2.45 23.37
C ALA A 177 -11.74 -1.22 23.84
N SER A 178 -11.21 -0.04 23.56
CA SER A 178 -11.90 1.23 23.70
C SER A 178 -11.77 1.99 22.40
N MET A 179 -12.88 2.38 21.83
CA MET A 179 -12.96 3.17 20.60
C MET A 179 -13.26 4.63 20.92
N GLY A 180 -13.60 5.38 19.86
CA GLY A 180 -13.92 6.80 19.96
C GLY A 180 -15.13 7.06 20.85
N SER A 181 -15.01 8.10 21.69
CA SER A 181 -16.10 8.61 22.52
C SER A 181 -17.27 9.11 21.65
N PRO A 182 -18.46 9.35 22.24
CA PRO A 182 -19.59 9.92 21.48
C PRO A 182 -19.28 11.24 20.78
N ASP A 183 -18.37 12.05 21.32
CA ASP A 183 -17.95 13.33 20.73
C ASP A 183 -16.95 13.14 19.57
N TYR A 184 -16.20 12.04 19.57
CA TYR A 184 -15.17 11.69 18.58
C TYR A 184 -15.32 10.24 18.12
N PRO A 185 -16.44 9.84 17.50
CA PRO A 185 -16.72 8.44 17.21
C PRO A 185 -15.73 7.83 16.23
N THR A 186 -15.38 6.57 16.45
CA THR A 186 -14.63 5.78 15.46
C THR A 186 -15.51 5.56 14.23
N PRO A 187 -15.10 5.99 13.02
CA PRO A 187 -15.94 5.82 11.84
C PRO A 187 -16.08 4.34 11.46
N VAL A 188 -17.31 3.89 11.28
CA VAL A 188 -17.62 2.54 10.77
C VAL A 188 -17.12 2.40 9.33
N GLY A 189 -16.53 1.27 8.99
CA GLY A 189 -16.03 1.02 7.64
C GLY A 189 -15.04 -0.14 7.57
N THR A 190 -14.61 -0.42 6.34
CA THR A 190 -13.54 -1.37 6.06
C THR A 190 -12.28 -0.60 5.71
N TYR A 191 -11.22 -0.89 6.41
CA TYR A 191 -9.92 -0.26 6.31
C TYR A 191 -8.85 -1.29 5.94
N THR A 192 -7.68 -0.78 5.59
CA THR A 192 -6.50 -1.59 5.31
C THR A 192 -5.33 -1.03 6.14
N VAL A 193 -4.53 -1.89 6.73
CA VAL A 193 -3.31 -1.49 7.45
C VAL A 193 -2.36 -0.77 6.47
N LEU A 194 -2.03 0.48 6.77
CA LEU A 194 -1.20 1.35 5.92
C LEU A 194 0.27 1.35 6.34
N SER A 195 0.52 1.34 7.65
CA SER A 195 1.86 1.29 8.24
C SER A 195 1.81 0.75 9.66
N LYS A 196 2.99 0.40 10.18
CA LYS A 196 3.19 -0.06 11.55
C LYS A 196 4.35 0.73 12.13
N GLU A 197 4.11 1.42 13.23
CA GLU A 197 5.10 2.22 13.93
C GLU A 197 5.26 1.70 15.36
N ARG A 198 6.49 1.30 15.75
CA ARG A 198 6.76 0.77 17.10
C ARG A 198 6.38 1.78 18.17
N SER A 199 6.63 3.06 17.92
CA SER A 199 6.20 4.18 18.74
C SER A 199 5.93 5.40 17.87
N VAL A 200 4.89 6.14 18.18
CA VAL A 200 4.52 7.37 17.45
C VAL A 200 4.00 8.40 18.45
N VAL A 201 4.32 9.67 18.22
CA VAL A 201 3.71 10.78 18.98
C VAL A 201 2.42 11.19 18.29
N MET A 202 1.32 11.06 18.98
CA MET A 202 0.01 11.53 18.55
C MET A 202 -0.20 12.95 19.05
N ASP A 203 -0.49 13.85 18.11
CA ASP A 203 -0.69 15.28 18.34
C ASP A 203 -2.09 15.66 17.86
N SER A 204 -2.94 16.11 18.80
CA SER A 204 -4.32 16.50 18.53
C SER A 204 -4.44 17.67 17.55
N SER A 205 -3.40 18.50 17.42
CA SER A 205 -3.40 19.60 16.44
C SER A 205 -3.50 19.08 14.99
N SER A 206 -3.03 17.87 14.73
CA SER A 206 -3.13 17.22 13.41
C SER A 206 -4.57 16.92 12.97
N VAL A 207 -5.50 16.90 13.92
CA VAL A 207 -6.95 16.73 13.68
C VAL A 207 -7.76 17.96 14.03
N GLY A 208 -7.07 19.11 14.25
CA GLY A 208 -7.69 20.42 14.44
C GLY A 208 -8.04 20.75 15.90
N ILE A 209 -7.59 19.95 16.86
CA ILE A 209 -7.78 20.23 18.30
C ILE A 209 -6.46 20.78 18.84
N PRO A 210 -6.39 22.05 19.30
CA PRO A 210 -5.17 22.58 19.91
C PRO A 210 -4.70 21.73 21.08
N VAL A 211 -3.38 21.51 21.22
CA VAL A 211 -2.82 20.65 22.28
C VAL A 211 -3.15 21.18 23.69
N ASP A 212 -3.28 22.48 23.84
CA ASP A 212 -3.64 23.18 25.09
C ASP A 212 -5.15 23.29 25.33
N ALA A 213 -6.00 22.80 24.41
CA ALA A 213 -7.44 22.71 24.62
C ALA A 213 -7.80 21.66 25.68
N PRO A 214 -9.00 21.74 26.30
CA PRO A 214 -9.43 20.73 27.28
C PRO A 214 -9.37 19.28 26.78
N ASP A 215 -9.64 19.07 25.47
CA ASP A 215 -9.58 17.78 24.78
C ASP A 215 -8.28 17.59 23.99
N GLY A 216 -7.32 18.53 24.16
CA GLY A 216 -6.02 18.47 23.50
C GLY A 216 -5.13 17.39 24.11
N TYR A 217 -4.26 16.82 23.26
CA TYR A 217 -3.28 15.84 23.71
C TYR A 217 -2.00 15.88 22.86
N LEU A 218 -0.91 15.52 23.53
CA LEU A 218 0.37 15.21 22.91
C LEU A 218 0.90 13.97 23.65
N VAL A 219 0.79 12.80 23.06
CA VAL A 219 1.05 11.53 23.75
C VAL A 219 1.85 10.57 22.86
N ALA A 220 2.88 9.95 23.43
CA ALA A 220 3.55 8.84 22.80
C ALA A 220 2.73 7.56 22.97
N VAL A 221 2.48 6.87 21.89
CA VAL A 221 1.81 5.58 21.87
C VAL A 221 2.69 4.52 21.23
N ASP A 222 2.64 3.32 21.79
CA ASP A 222 3.40 2.18 21.28
C ASP A 222 2.52 1.24 20.46
N TYR A 223 3.19 0.41 19.64
CA TYR A 223 2.55 -0.61 18.81
C TYR A 223 1.42 -0.07 17.93
N ALA A 224 1.68 1.07 17.30
CA ALA A 224 0.70 1.79 16.50
C ALA A 224 0.55 1.17 15.10
N VAL A 225 -0.63 0.65 14.80
CA VAL A 225 -1.04 0.13 13.49
C VAL A 225 -1.96 1.14 12.84
N ARG A 226 -1.45 1.86 11.83
CA ARG A 226 -2.19 2.91 11.13
C ARG A 226 -3.18 2.31 10.14
N ILE A 227 -4.44 2.69 10.20
CA ILE A 227 -5.50 2.21 9.30
C ILE A 227 -6.14 3.31 8.45
N THR A 228 -5.87 4.60 8.74
CA THR A 228 -6.25 5.69 7.84
C THR A 228 -5.13 6.71 7.71
N ARG A 229 -5.12 7.45 6.59
CA ARG A 229 -4.19 8.56 6.37
C ARG A 229 -4.40 9.73 7.34
N ARG A 230 -5.63 9.87 7.87
CA ARG A 230 -6.01 10.93 8.82
C ARG A 230 -5.61 10.64 10.26
N GLY A 231 -4.97 9.50 10.52
CA GLY A 231 -4.44 9.18 11.84
C GLY A 231 -5.36 8.33 12.71
N LEU A 232 -6.18 7.47 12.11
CA LEU A 232 -6.86 6.41 12.84
C LEU A 232 -5.91 5.22 12.99
N PHE A 233 -5.75 4.73 14.23
CA PHE A 233 -4.84 3.65 14.60
C PHE A 233 -5.53 2.60 15.46
N VAL A 234 -4.98 1.38 15.44
CA VAL A 234 -5.08 0.41 16.52
C VAL A 234 -3.76 0.48 17.29
N HIS A 235 -3.78 0.72 18.61
CA HIS A 235 -2.55 0.98 19.39
C HIS A 235 -2.68 0.64 20.86
N SER A 236 -1.55 0.58 21.56
CA SER A 236 -1.51 0.47 23.04
C SER A 236 -2.07 1.72 23.71
N ALA A 237 -2.95 1.53 24.68
CA ALA A 237 -3.58 2.59 25.47
C ALA A 237 -3.53 2.28 26.98
N PRO A 238 -2.33 2.23 27.60
CA PRO A 238 -2.20 1.84 29.03
C PRO A 238 -2.89 2.78 29.99
N TRP A 239 -3.12 4.04 29.59
CA TRP A 239 -3.88 5.02 30.38
C TRP A 239 -5.38 4.75 30.42
N ALA A 240 -5.91 3.99 29.48
CA ALA A 240 -7.33 3.68 29.33
C ALA A 240 -7.68 2.26 29.77
N VAL A 241 -6.77 1.54 30.48
CA VAL A 241 -6.93 0.13 30.82
C VAL A 241 -8.24 -0.17 31.58
N ASN A 242 -8.72 0.75 32.38
CA ASN A 242 -9.98 0.60 33.12
C ASN A 242 -11.23 0.79 32.25
N SER A 243 -11.09 1.38 31.08
CA SER A 243 -12.18 1.58 30.11
C SER A 243 -12.20 0.52 29.02
N LEU A 244 -11.09 -0.23 28.85
CA LEU A 244 -11.02 -1.28 27.83
C LEU A 244 -12.09 -2.34 28.09
N GLY A 245 -12.95 -2.57 27.10
CA GLY A 245 -14.06 -3.50 27.20
C GLY A 245 -15.33 -2.96 27.86
N TYR A 246 -15.31 -1.72 28.33
CA TYR A 246 -16.43 -1.12 29.06
C TYR A 246 -16.92 0.20 28.46
N GLU A 247 -16.00 1.05 28.01
CA GLU A 247 -16.30 2.41 27.57
C GLU A 247 -15.46 2.81 26.37
N ASN A 248 -16.03 3.65 25.50
CA ASN A 248 -15.36 4.27 24.39
C ASN A 248 -14.93 5.69 24.77
N VAL A 249 -13.63 5.90 25.00
CA VAL A 249 -13.07 7.14 25.58
C VAL A 249 -12.01 7.82 24.71
N SER A 250 -11.67 7.26 23.53
CA SER A 250 -10.65 7.82 22.67
C SER A 250 -11.18 8.94 21.76
N HIS A 251 -10.28 9.57 20.99
CA HIS A 251 -10.62 10.52 19.93
C HIS A 251 -10.77 9.83 18.55
N GLY A 252 -11.20 8.56 18.56
CA GLY A 252 -11.47 7.79 17.36
C GLY A 252 -10.59 6.56 17.19
N CYS A 253 -9.40 6.51 17.78
CA CYS A 253 -8.51 5.34 17.68
C CYS A 253 -9.08 4.13 18.43
N VAL A 254 -8.65 2.93 18.06
CA VAL A 254 -8.92 1.67 18.74
C VAL A 254 -7.78 1.43 19.74
N GLY A 255 -8.06 1.65 21.02
CA GLY A 255 -7.12 1.40 22.12
C GLY A 255 -7.22 -0.04 22.62
N LEU A 256 -6.07 -0.66 22.84
CA LEU A 256 -5.92 -2.01 23.40
C LEU A 256 -5.02 -1.97 24.64
N SER A 257 -4.93 -3.08 25.39
CA SER A 257 -3.86 -3.26 26.37
C SER A 257 -2.49 -3.22 25.67
N THR A 258 -1.43 -3.02 26.42
CA THR A 258 -0.08 -3.02 25.82
C THR A 258 0.25 -4.39 25.23
N GLU A 259 -0.10 -5.45 25.93
CA GLU A 259 0.16 -6.83 25.55
C GLU A 259 -0.63 -7.22 24.30
N ASP A 260 -1.93 -6.89 24.26
CA ASP A 260 -2.79 -7.17 23.10
C ASP A 260 -2.37 -6.36 21.87
N ALA A 261 -2.01 -5.09 22.06
CA ALA A 261 -1.51 -4.23 20.99
C ALA A 261 -0.15 -4.72 20.45
N GLU A 262 0.76 -5.17 21.31
CA GLU A 262 2.03 -5.75 20.91
C GLU A 262 1.83 -7.03 20.09
N TRP A 263 0.96 -7.91 20.55
CA TRP A 263 0.65 -9.13 19.83
C TRP A 263 0.06 -8.84 18.46
N TYR A 264 -0.94 -7.97 18.39
CA TYR A 264 -1.56 -7.57 17.11
C TYR A 264 -0.56 -6.92 16.17
N PHE A 265 0.25 -5.98 16.69
CA PHE A 265 1.30 -5.32 15.94
C PHE A 265 2.28 -6.32 15.32
N ASN A 266 2.69 -7.34 16.06
CA ASN A 266 3.64 -8.35 15.58
C ASN A 266 2.99 -9.34 14.57
N THR A 267 1.68 -9.53 14.64
CA THR A 267 0.92 -10.48 13.83
C THR A 267 0.47 -9.91 12.49
N VAL A 268 -0.08 -8.67 12.49
CA VAL A 268 -0.67 -8.07 11.30
C VAL A 268 0.38 -7.60 10.29
N ASN A 269 0.08 -7.68 9.01
CA ASN A 269 0.90 -7.14 7.93
C ASN A 269 0.31 -5.84 7.36
N VAL A 270 1.17 -5.00 6.78
CA VAL A 270 0.70 -3.89 5.95
C VAL A 270 -0.10 -4.49 4.78
N GLY A 271 -1.33 -4.01 4.61
CA GLY A 271 -2.27 -4.56 3.64
C GLY A 271 -3.28 -5.56 4.21
N ASP A 272 -3.25 -5.89 5.50
CA ASP A 272 -4.31 -6.69 6.11
C ASP A 272 -5.57 -5.84 6.37
N PRO A 273 -6.77 -6.43 6.29
CA PRO A 273 -8.02 -5.72 6.53
C PRO A 273 -8.32 -5.48 8.01
N VAL A 274 -8.94 -4.33 8.28
CA VAL A 274 -9.53 -3.98 9.57
C VAL A 274 -10.95 -3.50 9.33
N ILE A 275 -11.92 -4.09 10.02
CA ILE A 275 -13.33 -3.69 9.96
C ILE A 275 -13.68 -2.99 11.27
N VAL A 276 -14.30 -1.83 11.17
CA VAL A 276 -14.95 -1.16 12.29
C VAL A 276 -16.45 -1.24 12.06
N GLN A 277 -17.16 -1.78 13.02
CA GLN A 277 -18.62 -1.98 12.97
C GLN A 277 -19.27 -1.55 14.28
N GLU A 278 -20.56 -1.24 14.22
CA GLU A 278 -21.31 -0.77 15.39
C GLU A 278 -21.49 -1.88 16.44
N ASN A 279 -21.81 -3.07 15.99
CA ASN A 279 -22.05 -4.23 16.84
C ASN A 279 -21.50 -5.50 16.20
N SER A 280 -21.33 -6.56 16.99
CA SER A 280 -20.90 -7.88 16.51
C SER A 280 -22.02 -8.60 15.74
N ILE A 281 -22.46 -8.01 14.61
CA ILE A 281 -23.19 -8.79 13.63
C ILE A 281 -22.17 -9.78 13.07
N GLU A 282 -22.50 -11.08 13.08
CA GLU A 282 -21.63 -12.10 12.49
C GLU A 282 -21.12 -11.62 11.13
N VAL A 283 -19.85 -11.28 11.08
CA VAL A 283 -19.16 -11.01 9.81
C VAL A 283 -19.23 -12.34 9.05
N PRO A 284 -19.83 -12.39 7.85
CA PRO A 284 -19.83 -13.63 7.07
C PRO A 284 -18.37 -14.07 6.93
N ARG A 285 -18.03 -15.19 7.54
CA ARG A 285 -16.70 -15.79 7.43
C ARG A 285 -16.44 -15.92 5.94
N ALA A 286 -15.35 -15.30 5.46
CA ALA A 286 -14.94 -15.44 4.07
C ALA A 286 -14.83 -16.94 3.81
N VAL A 287 -15.76 -17.48 3.04
CA VAL A 287 -15.76 -18.91 2.67
C VAL A 287 -14.48 -19.12 1.88
N SER A 288 -13.57 -19.87 2.46
CA SER A 288 -12.40 -20.40 1.77
C SER A 288 -12.92 -21.21 0.58
N GLY A 289 -12.75 -20.67 -0.62
CA GLY A 289 -13.01 -21.30 -1.89
C GLY A 289 -11.70 -21.66 -2.58
#